data_c8b431ad8351f951740cd0467348c0bd
#
_entry.id   c8b431ad8351f951740cd0467348c0bd
#
_cell.length_a   1.000
_cell.length_b   1.000
_cell.length_c   1.000
_cell.angle_alpha   90.00
_cell.angle_beta   90.00
_cell.angle_gamma   90.00
#
_symmetry.space_group_name_H-M   'P 1'
#
loop_
_entity.id
_entity.type
_entity.pdbx_description
1 polymer ?
#
loop_
_entity_poly.entity_id
_entity_poly.type
_entity_poly.pdbx_seq_one_letter_code
_entity_poly.pdbx_strand_id
1 'polypeptide(L)'
;MLKKFVACALSVALVAGFAGCSGNASGQGGSPAGGAAGGTIKIGFIGPLTGSASSYGQSSQRGLQLLEEQTNKAGGINGQKVKVISVDDEGKPASAVNGGQKLINSDKVAAIVGPVTSTSANSLAPICQRYNIPMITGTGTNVNITKSGDCIFRTCFTDPFQGKIMAKFATDDRKAKTAAILYNNGDDYSKGLAEAFKSSFTGTIVDTETYNTGDKDFNAQLTKIAPHKPDVLFLPDYYSVVSIIMKEARNVGIKSTFLGGDGFDSPELFSIGGDAVNGAYFSDHYSATDPSKEVAQFIKDYKAKYNSDPDAFAALTYDAGKVLFDSIKKTKSTDANVVKNAMKAYNGQLVCGNIKFDSDRNAVKAAVIIKTQGGKETFYKKFLA
;
A
#
# COMPACT_ATOMS: atom_id res chain seq x y z
N MET A 1 50.33 -28.27 37.87
CA MET A 1 51.67 -27.68 37.62
C MET A 1 51.41 -26.31 37.06
N LEU A 2 51.57 -25.39 37.86
CA LEU A 2 52.64 -24.46 38.22
C LEU A 2 52.66 -23.22 37.28
N LYS A 3 52.09 -22.14 37.79
CA LYS A 3 52.61 -20.79 37.99
C LYS A 3 53.48 -20.15 36.90
N LYS A 4 53.14 -18.91 36.46
CA LYS A 4 53.90 -17.74 36.89
C LYS A 4 53.19 -16.42 36.55
N PHE A 5 53.07 -15.61 37.57
CA PHE A 5 52.81 -14.15 37.60
C PHE A 5 54.01 -13.36 37.07
N VAL A 6 53.80 -12.22 36.42
CA VAL A 6 54.69 -11.07 36.53
C VAL A 6 53.83 -9.79 36.43
N ALA A 7 53.89 -8.97 37.47
CA ALA A 7 53.42 -7.59 37.55
C ALA A 7 54.67 -6.66 37.52
N CYS A 8 54.51 -5.46 36.95
CA CYS A 8 55.29 -4.24 37.28
C CYS A 8 54.61 -3.11 36.48
N ALA A 9 54.05 -2.15 37.05
CA ALA A 9 54.40 -1.05 37.97
C ALA A 9 54.57 0.30 37.25
N LEU A 10 53.73 1.21 37.69
CA LEU A 10 53.69 2.66 37.71
C LEU A 10 54.84 3.47 37.06
N SER A 11 54.46 4.56 36.39
CA SER A 11 55.12 5.85 36.56
C SER A 11 54.15 7.01 36.30
N VAL A 12 53.95 7.82 37.34
CA VAL A 12 53.28 9.10 37.39
C VAL A 12 54.31 10.20 37.04
N ALA A 13 53.90 11.18 36.21
CA ALA A 13 54.59 12.47 36.17
C ALA A 13 53.57 13.60 35.99
N LEU A 14 53.38 14.34 37.07
CA LEU A 14 52.75 15.66 37.15
C LEU A 14 53.77 16.71 36.69
N VAL A 15 53.35 17.70 35.88
CA VAL A 15 53.94 19.08 35.95
C VAL A 15 52.80 20.07 35.68
N ALA A 16 52.72 21.00 36.63
CA ALA A 16 51.79 22.13 36.64
C ALA A 16 52.51 23.44 36.20
N GLY A 17 51.68 24.42 35.84
CA GLY A 17 51.98 25.83 35.80
C GLY A 17 52.05 26.44 34.41
N PHE A 18 51.50 27.60 34.07
CA PHE A 18 51.28 28.86 34.76
C PHE A 18 50.30 29.73 33.95
N ALA A 19 49.63 30.60 34.64
CA ALA A 19 48.66 31.58 34.12
C ALA A 19 49.33 32.70 33.30
N GLY A 20 48.55 33.28 32.40
CA GLY A 20 48.86 34.53 31.70
C GLY A 20 47.61 35.22 31.18
N CYS A 21 47.38 36.43 31.71
CA CYS A 21 46.22 37.28 31.54
C CYS A 21 46.09 37.98 30.19
N SER A 22 44.88 38.31 29.85
CA SER A 22 44.38 39.59 29.30
C SER A 22 44.68 39.97 27.87
N GLY A 23 43.59 40.17 27.13
CA GLY A 23 43.57 40.83 25.82
C GLY A 23 42.17 40.87 25.22
N ASN A 24 41.43 41.94 25.52
CA ASN A 24 40.12 42.25 25.00
C ASN A 24 40.25 42.66 23.50
N ALA A 25 39.56 41.96 22.57
CA ALA A 25 39.29 42.47 21.24
C ALA A 25 37.94 41.92 20.75
N SER A 26 36.95 42.77 20.70
CA SER A 26 35.68 42.64 20.06
C SER A 26 35.86 42.37 18.56
N GLY A 27 35.54 41.15 18.14
CA GLY A 27 35.42 40.75 16.74
C GLY A 27 34.11 39.99 16.53
N GLN A 28 33.15 40.69 15.98
CA GLN A 28 31.88 40.12 15.51
C GLN A 28 32.18 39.23 14.33
N GLY A 29 32.39 37.95 14.61
CA GLY A 29 32.46 36.89 13.59
C GLY A 29 31.24 36.00 13.71
N GLY A 30 30.27 36.18 12.79
CA GLY A 30 29.16 35.27 12.69
C GLY A 30 29.65 33.86 12.42
N SER A 31 29.49 32.99 13.39
CA SER A 31 29.63 31.55 13.16
C SER A 31 28.60 31.11 12.13
N PRO A 32 28.99 30.43 11.07
CA PRO A 32 28.00 29.75 10.25
C PRO A 32 27.32 28.72 11.13
N ALA A 33 26.00 28.80 11.23
CA ALA A 33 25.17 27.78 11.86
C ALA A 33 25.59 26.42 11.30
N GLY A 34 26.31 25.66 12.12
CA GLY A 34 26.73 24.31 11.79
C GLY A 34 25.49 23.52 11.45
N GLY A 35 25.41 23.09 10.17
CA GLY A 35 24.40 22.14 9.72
C GLY A 35 24.45 20.95 10.67
N ALA A 36 23.34 20.68 11.36
CA ALA A 36 23.21 19.52 12.21
C ALA A 36 23.63 18.29 11.38
N ALA A 37 24.62 17.55 11.85
CA ALA A 37 25.05 16.30 11.25
C ALA A 37 23.82 15.43 11.05
N GLY A 38 23.48 15.13 9.78
CA GLY A 38 22.20 14.61 9.37
C GLY A 38 21.92 13.24 9.98
N GLY A 39 20.96 13.20 10.89
CA GLY A 39 20.34 11.94 11.32
C GLY A 39 19.67 11.23 10.15
N THR A 40 19.21 10.01 10.37
CA THR A 40 18.45 9.23 9.41
C THR A 40 16.98 9.15 9.84
N ILE A 41 16.06 9.54 8.98
CA ILE A 41 14.63 9.35 9.18
C ILE A 41 14.31 7.92 8.79
N LYS A 42 13.91 7.10 9.78
CA LYS A 42 13.52 5.72 9.57
C LYS A 42 12.01 5.64 9.30
N ILE A 43 11.63 4.98 8.23
CA ILE A 43 10.23 4.72 7.84
C ILE A 43 10.04 3.21 7.76
N GLY A 44 9.00 2.70 8.42
CA GLY A 44 8.62 1.30 8.30
C GLY A 44 7.84 1.04 7.01
N PHE A 45 8.08 -0.10 6.39
CA PHE A 45 7.21 -0.66 5.36
C PHE A 45 6.73 -2.03 5.82
N ILE A 46 5.44 -2.33 5.66
CA ILE A 46 4.85 -3.65 5.94
C ILE A 46 4.01 -4.08 4.75
N GLY A 47 4.23 -5.30 4.30
CA GLY A 47 3.46 -5.91 3.23
C GLY A 47 3.88 -7.35 2.98
N PRO A 48 3.09 -8.11 2.22
CA PRO A 48 3.36 -9.52 1.92
C PRO A 48 4.50 -9.65 0.90
N LEU A 49 5.73 -9.77 1.38
CA LEU A 49 6.89 -9.97 0.50
C LEU A 49 7.01 -11.43 0.04
N THR A 50 6.37 -12.33 0.78
CA THR A 50 6.21 -13.76 0.47
C THR A 50 4.74 -14.17 0.59
N GLY A 51 4.41 -15.41 0.18
CA GLY A 51 3.04 -15.94 0.24
C GLY A 51 2.19 -15.59 -0.98
N SER A 52 0.87 -15.84 -0.88
CA SER A 52 -0.07 -15.77 -2.00
C SER A 52 -0.35 -14.36 -2.54
N ALA A 53 -0.01 -13.32 -1.79
CA ALA A 53 -0.15 -11.91 -2.17
C ALA A 53 1.20 -11.22 -2.41
N SER A 54 2.27 -12.00 -2.61
CA SER A 54 3.65 -11.48 -2.69
C SER A 54 3.88 -10.53 -3.86
N SER A 55 3.17 -10.68 -4.97
CA SER A 55 3.23 -9.73 -6.09
C SER A 55 2.94 -8.30 -5.62
N TYR A 56 1.87 -8.11 -4.84
CA TYR A 56 1.52 -6.77 -4.31
C TYR A 56 2.57 -6.19 -3.36
N GLY A 57 3.04 -7.02 -2.41
CA GLY A 57 4.01 -6.57 -1.41
C GLY A 57 5.34 -6.17 -2.03
N GLN A 58 5.83 -6.97 -2.97
CA GLN A 58 7.06 -6.69 -3.71
C GLN A 58 6.93 -5.44 -4.58
N SER A 59 5.81 -5.29 -5.27
CA SER A 59 5.53 -4.12 -6.09
C SER A 59 5.42 -2.85 -5.24
N SER A 60 4.66 -2.89 -4.15
CA SER A 60 4.56 -1.81 -3.17
C SER A 60 5.93 -1.41 -2.59
N GLN A 61 6.74 -2.39 -2.21
CA GLN A 61 8.10 -2.16 -1.70
C GLN A 61 8.97 -1.45 -2.73
N ARG A 62 8.93 -1.89 -3.99
CA ARG A 62 9.67 -1.26 -5.09
C ARG A 62 9.25 0.20 -5.29
N GLY A 63 7.96 0.51 -5.25
CA GLY A 63 7.46 1.89 -5.32
C GLY A 63 8.05 2.77 -4.23
N LEU A 64 8.02 2.32 -2.97
CA LEU A 64 8.56 3.07 -1.84
C LEU A 64 10.10 3.19 -1.89
N GLN A 65 10.80 2.14 -2.31
CA GLN A 65 12.26 2.16 -2.49
C GLN A 65 12.71 3.09 -3.62
N LEU A 66 11.92 3.23 -4.68
CA LEU A 66 12.17 4.22 -5.72
C LEU A 66 12.10 5.64 -5.13
N LEU A 67 11.08 5.93 -4.34
CA LEU A 67 10.94 7.22 -3.67
C LEU A 67 12.06 7.48 -2.65
N GLU A 68 12.45 6.48 -1.86
CA GLU A 68 13.59 6.58 -0.93
C GLU A 68 14.86 7.00 -1.67
N GLU A 69 15.17 6.33 -2.77
CA GLU A 69 16.36 6.60 -3.56
C GLU A 69 16.31 8.01 -4.18
N GLN A 70 15.20 8.38 -4.80
CA GLN A 70 15.02 9.72 -5.39
C GLN A 70 15.17 10.82 -4.34
N THR A 71 14.54 10.63 -3.18
CA THR A 71 14.62 11.57 -2.05
C THR A 71 16.06 11.71 -1.56
N ASN A 72 16.75 10.59 -1.41
CA ASN A 72 18.13 10.58 -0.93
C ASN A 72 19.12 11.17 -1.95
N LYS A 73 18.91 10.96 -3.25
CA LYS A 73 19.69 11.61 -4.32
C LYS A 73 19.49 13.13 -4.34
N ALA A 74 18.27 13.59 -4.01
CA ALA A 74 17.96 15.02 -3.90
C ALA A 74 18.44 15.68 -2.60
N GLY A 75 19.24 15.00 -1.77
CA GLY A 75 19.79 15.54 -0.51
C GLY A 75 18.99 15.15 0.73
N GLY A 76 18.01 14.25 0.62
CA GLY A 76 17.18 13.77 1.72
C GLY A 76 16.03 14.72 2.06
N ILE A 77 15.40 14.48 3.21
CA ILE A 77 14.36 15.35 3.76
C ILE A 77 15.02 16.32 4.75
N ASN A 78 15.02 17.61 4.45
CA ASN A 78 15.65 18.65 5.29
C ASN A 78 17.12 18.33 5.64
N GLY A 79 17.87 17.75 4.68
CA GLY A 79 19.27 17.35 4.87
C GLY A 79 19.48 15.99 5.55
N GLN A 80 18.42 15.31 5.96
CA GLN A 80 18.50 13.99 6.58
C GLN A 80 18.19 12.90 5.54
N LYS A 81 18.96 11.81 5.55
CA LYS A 81 18.69 10.65 4.72
C LYS A 81 17.42 9.93 5.21
N VAL A 82 16.66 9.38 4.27
CA VAL A 82 15.54 8.47 4.57
C VAL A 82 16.06 7.04 4.52
N LYS A 83 15.58 6.19 5.42
CA LYS A 83 15.82 4.74 5.42
C LYS A 83 14.51 3.99 5.59
N VAL A 84 14.11 3.26 4.57
CA VAL A 84 12.98 2.33 4.64
C VAL A 84 13.43 1.01 5.27
N ILE A 85 12.70 0.56 6.29
CA ILE A 85 12.87 -0.73 6.96
C ILE A 85 11.66 -1.58 6.62
N SER A 86 11.86 -2.61 5.81
CA SER A 86 10.79 -3.48 5.33
C SER A 86 10.59 -4.69 6.23
N VAL A 87 9.33 -5.05 6.45
CA VAL A 87 8.89 -6.25 7.15
C VAL A 87 7.92 -7.02 6.27
N ASP A 88 8.15 -8.31 6.15
CA ASP A 88 7.24 -9.25 5.50
C ASP A 88 6.12 -9.66 6.48
N ASP A 89 4.88 -9.41 6.13
CA ASP A 89 3.71 -9.86 6.88
C ASP A 89 3.08 -11.14 6.32
N GLU A 90 3.62 -11.66 5.21
CA GLU A 90 3.11 -12.85 4.52
C GLU A 90 1.62 -12.76 4.16
N GLY A 91 1.02 -11.56 4.19
CA GLY A 91 -0.42 -11.35 4.09
C GLY A 91 -1.21 -11.82 5.32
N LYS A 92 -0.53 -12.00 6.47
CA LYS A 92 -1.11 -12.52 7.72
C LYS A 92 -1.26 -11.41 8.77
N PRO A 93 -2.46 -11.21 9.34
CA PRO A 93 -2.70 -10.17 10.34
C PRO A 93 -1.77 -10.23 11.55
N ALA A 94 -1.50 -11.44 12.08
CA ALA A 94 -0.61 -11.61 13.22
C ALA A 94 0.84 -11.21 12.91
N SER A 95 1.34 -11.53 11.71
CA SER A 95 2.67 -11.13 11.25
C SER A 95 2.77 -9.62 11.07
N ALA A 96 1.71 -8.97 10.54
CA ALA A 96 1.64 -7.53 10.43
C ALA A 96 1.70 -6.82 11.80
N VAL A 97 0.97 -7.32 12.79
CA VAL A 97 1.01 -6.80 14.17
C VAL A 97 2.40 -6.95 14.79
N ASN A 98 3.00 -8.14 14.70
CA ASN A 98 4.33 -8.41 15.26
C ASN A 98 5.40 -7.55 14.58
N GLY A 99 5.35 -7.48 13.25
CA GLY A 99 6.24 -6.64 12.45
C GLY A 99 6.11 -5.15 12.77
N GLY A 100 4.88 -4.66 12.91
CA GLY A 100 4.59 -3.29 13.31
C GLY A 100 5.12 -2.95 14.69
N GLN A 101 4.93 -3.83 15.67
CA GLN A 101 5.48 -3.66 17.02
C GLN A 101 7.02 -3.62 17.01
N LYS A 102 7.66 -4.46 16.19
CA LYS A 102 9.12 -4.41 16.00
C LYS A 102 9.57 -3.06 15.42
N LEU A 103 8.93 -2.60 14.35
CA LEU A 103 9.23 -1.32 13.72
C LEU A 103 9.09 -0.14 14.73
N ILE A 104 8.04 -0.17 15.55
CA ILE A 104 7.77 0.87 16.55
C ILE A 104 8.75 0.79 17.72
N ASN A 105 8.88 -0.39 18.34
CA ASN A 105 9.55 -0.53 19.63
C ASN A 105 11.07 -0.73 19.51
N SER A 106 11.53 -1.44 18.47
CA SER A 106 12.95 -1.77 18.27
C SER A 106 13.62 -0.85 17.26
N ASP A 107 13.02 -0.72 16.08
CA ASP A 107 13.60 0.05 14.98
C ASP A 107 13.38 1.56 15.14
N LYS A 108 12.38 1.98 15.97
CA LYS A 108 12.04 3.37 16.26
C LYS A 108 11.75 4.17 14.99
N VAL A 109 10.85 3.64 14.14
CA VAL A 109 10.45 4.35 12.93
C VAL A 109 9.58 5.57 13.25
N ALA A 110 9.68 6.60 12.43
CA ALA A 110 8.89 7.83 12.58
C ALA A 110 7.43 7.64 12.07
N ALA A 111 7.23 6.73 11.14
CA ALA A 111 5.92 6.40 10.56
C ALA A 111 5.98 5.05 9.85
N ILE A 112 4.81 4.50 9.49
CA ILE A 112 4.66 3.24 8.75
C ILE A 112 3.90 3.49 7.45
N VAL A 113 4.46 3.04 6.33
CA VAL A 113 3.78 2.92 5.04
C VAL A 113 3.33 1.46 4.86
N GLY A 114 2.05 1.24 4.61
CA GLY A 114 1.40 -0.07 4.66
C GLY A 114 0.51 -0.22 5.90
N PRO A 115 0.08 -1.46 6.24
CA PRO A 115 0.16 -2.70 5.45
C PRO A 115 -0.55 -2.62 4.09
N VAL A 116 -0.19 -3.55 3.21
CA VAL A 116 -0.67 -3.57 1.82
C VAL A 116 -2.10 -4.15 1.73
N THR A 117 -2.40 -5.22 2.47
CA THR A 117 -3.73 -5.85 2.47
C THR A 117 -4.64 -5.29 3.56
N SER A 118 -5.95 -5.28 3.31
CA SER A 118 -6.94 -4.68 4.22
C SER A 118 -6.98 -5.36 5.59
N THR A 119 -6.97 -6.69 5.63
CA THR A 119 -7.04 -7.45 6.88
C THR A 119 -5.80 -7.22 7.75
N SER A 120 -4.59 -7.19 7.16
CA SER A 120 -3.36 -6.80 7.84
C SER A 120 -3.41 -5.35 8.34
N ALA A 121 -3.90 -4.42 7.51
CA ALA A 121 -4.01 -3.00 7.86
C ALA A 121 -5.01 -2.76 9.00
N ASN A 122 -6.18 -3.42 8.98
CA ASN A 122 -7.17 -3.37 10.06
C ASN A 122 -6.57 -3.85 11.40
N SER A 123 -5.72 -4.87 11.34
CA SER A 123 -5.10 -5.44 12.55
C SER A 123 -3.99 -4.56 13.13
N LEU A 124 -3.22 -3.88 12.27
CA LEU A 124 -2.12 -3.02 12.72
C LEU A 124 -2.56 -1.60 13.09
N ALA A 125 -3.58 -1.05 12.44
CA ALA A 125 -4.01 0.34 12.63
C ALA A 125 -4.31 0.71 14.10
N PRO A 126 -5.01 -0.12 14.93
CA PRO A 126 -5.20 0.17 16.35
C PRO A 126 -3.89 0.22 17.15
N ILE A 127 -2.89 -0.54 16.75
CA ILE A 127 -1.56 -0.52 17.37
C ILE A 127 -0.86 0.81 17.06
N CYS A 128 -0.84 1.21 15.79
CA CYS A 128 -0.26 2.49 15.37
C CYS A 128 -0.95 3.66 16.08
N GLN A 129 -2.28 3.64 16.18
CA GLN A 129 -3.04 4.66 16.91
C GLN A 129 -2.66 4.71 18.39
N ARG A 130 -2.56 3.56 19.07
CA ARG A 130 -2.19 3.49 20.49
C ARG A 130 -0.79 4.05 20.77
N TYR A 131 0.16 3.83 19.87
CA TYR A 131 1.52 4.35 19.98
C TYR A 131 1.69 5.74 19.36
N ASN A 132 0.61 6.32 18.83
CA ASN A 132 0.62 7.61 18.09
C ASN A 132 1.69 7.62 16.98
N ILE A 133 1.75 6.58 16.18
CA ILE A 133 2.63 6.45 15.01
C ILE A 133 1.79 6.67 13.75
N PRO A 134 2.10 7.67 12.92
CA PRO A 134 1.42 7.86 11.65
C PRO A 134 1.54 6.60 10.78
N MET A 135 0.40 6.08 10.31
CA MET A 135 0.32 4.97 9.39
C MET A 135 -0.44 5.41 8.14
N ILE A 136 0.12 5.13 6.98
CA ILE A 136 -0.52 5.39 5.70
C ILE A 136 -0.47 4.14 4.82
N THR A 137 -1.63 3.55 4.52
CA THR A 137 -1.70 2.49 3.53
C THR A 137 -1.91 3.07 2.14
N GLY A 138 -1.16 2.56 1.15
CA GLY A 138 -1.37 2.88 -0.26
C GLY A 138 -2.59 2.17 -0.82
N THR A 139 -2.86 0.95 -0.35
CA THR A 139 -3.65 -0.06 -1.06
C THR A 139 -4.78 -0.68 -0.23
N GLY A 140 -4.76 -0.54 1.10
CA GLY A 140 -5.81 -1.09 1.97
C GLY A 140 -7.13 -0.32 1.83
N THR A 141 -8.12 -0.90 1.17
CA THR A 141 -9.38 -0.24 0.77
C THR A 141 -10.51 -0.38 1.78
N ASN A 142 -10.41 -1.30 2.76
CA ASN A 142 -11.46 -1.52 3.74
C ASN A 142 -11.71 -0.29 4.63
N VAL A 143 -12.97 0.12 4.78
CA VAL A 143 -13.37 1.36 5.47
C VAL A 143 -12.96 1.41 6.94
N ASN A 144 -12.80 0.27 7.59
CA ASN A 144 -12.51 0.23 9.04
C ASN A 144 -11.07 0.65 9.36
N ILE A 145 -10.15 0.60 8.39
CA ILE A 145 -8.74 0.94 8.60
C ILE A 145 -8.60 2.34 9.22
N THR A 146 -9.13 3.36 8.56
CA THR A 146 -9.01 4.75 9.02
C THR A 146 -9.88 5.09 10.22
N LYS A 147 -10.93 4.28 10.50
CA LYS A 147 -11.76 4.43 11.71
C LYS A 147 -11.01 4.08 13.00
N SER A 148 -9.86 3.40 12.90
CA SER A 148 -9.03 3.04 14.04
C SER A 148 -8.43 4.25 14.77
N GLY A 149 -8.34 5.44 14.12
CA GLY A 149 -7.87 6.64 14.78
C GLY A 149 -7.33 7.72 13.84
N ASP A 150 -6.94 8.84 14.42
CA ASP A 150 -6.59 10.08 13.70
C ASP A 150 -5.19 10.10 13.08
N CYS A 151 -4.34 9.14 13.42
CA CYS A 151 -3.02 8.97 12.79
C CYS A 151 -3.02 7.95 11.64
N ILE A 152 -4.19 7.42 11.24
CA ILE A 152 -4.33 6.41 10.20
C ILE A 152 -4.89 7.03 8.92
N PHE A 153 -4.19 6.81 7.79
CA PHE A 153 -4.48 7.40 6.49
C PHE A 153 -4.50 6.36 5.38
N ARG A 154 -5.09 6.70 4.22
CA ARG A 154 -4.98 5.92 2.99
C ARG A 154 -4.92 6.81 1.74
N THR A 155 -4.16 6.39 0.73
CA THR A 155 -4.12 7.06 -0.58
C THR A 155 -4.95 6.36 -1.65
N CYS A 156 -5.49 5.17 -1.37
CA CYS A 156 -6.47 4.49 -2.22
C CYS A 156 -7.89 4.99 -1.98
N PHE A 157 -8.82 4.64 -2.86
CA PHE A 157 -10.26 4.77 -2.60
C PHE A 157 -10.74 3.66 -1.64
N THR A 158 -12.06 3.61 -1.35
CA THR A 158 -12.64 2.64 -0.40
C THR A 158 -13.47 1.57 -1.10
N ASP A 159 -13.68 0.41 -0.44
CA ASP A 159 -14.53 -0.67 -0.95
C ASP A 159 -15.95 -0.21 -1.31
N PRO A 160 -16.65 0.64 -0.52
CA PRO A 160 -17.95 1.18 -0.92
C PRO A 160 -17.92 1.93 -2.24
N PHE A 161 -16.85 2.70 -2.49
CA PHE A 161 -16.71 3.44 -3.74
C PHE A 161 -16.47 2.50 -4.92
N GLN A 162 -15.52 1.57 -4.83
CA GLN A 162 -15.26 0.65 -5.95
C GLN A 162 -16.40 -0.35 -6.17
N GLY A 163 -17.04 -0.85 -5.11
CA GLY A 163 -18.20 -1.74 -5.25
C GLY A 163 -19.39 -1.07 -5.95
N LYS A 164 -19.65 0.20 -5.61
CA LYS A 164 -20.66 1.02 -6.30
C LYS A 164 -20.31 1.23 -7.78
N ILE A 165 -19.05 1.52 -8.08
CA ILE A 165 -18.59 1.68 -9.48
C ILE A 165 -18.74 0.39 -10.25
N MET A 166 -18.33 -0.75 -9.69
CA MET A 166 -18.44 -2.04 -10.35
C MET A 166 -19.89 -2.48 -10.56
N ALA A 167 -20.78 -2.20 -9.61
CA ALA A 167 -22.21 -2.43 -9.75
C ALA A 167 -22.82 -1.56 -10.87
N LYS A 168 -22.46 -0.27 -10.90
CA LYS A 168 -22.87 0.64 -11.97
C LYS A 168 -22.33 0.19 -13.34
N PHE A 169 -21.07 -0.22 -13.41
CA PHE A 169 -20.45 -0.75 -14.61
C PHE A 169 -21.16 -2.02 -15.10
N ALA A 170 -21.49 -2.94 -14.18
CA ALA A 170 -22.26 -4.14 -14.51
C ALA A 170 -23.62 -3.79 -15.17
N THR A 171 -24.36 -2.84 -14.58
CA THR A 171 -25.68 -2.44 -15.09
C THR A 171 -25.57 -1.62 -16.36
N ASP A 172 -24.76 -0.56 -16.38
CA ASP A 172 -24.77 0.45 -17.44
C ASP A 172 -23.94 0.04 -18.65
N ASP A 173 -22.78 -0.55 -18.44
CA ASP A 173 -21.85 -0.88 -19.52
C ASP A 173 -22.00 -2.35 -19.97
N ARG A 174 -22.21 -3.28 -19.03
CA ARG A 174 -22.41 -4.70 -19.36
C ARG A 174 -23.87 -5.08 -19.58
N LYS A 175 -24.82 -4.17 -19.26
CA LYS A 175 -26.28 -4.41 -19.37
C LYS A 175 -26.73 -5.63 -18.58
N ALA A 176 -26.01 -5.95 -17.51
CA ALA A 176 -26.29 -7.10 -16.67
C ALA A 176 -27.63 -6.92 -15.92
N LYS A 177 -28.50 -7.91 -16.00
CA LYS A 177 -29.74 -7.99 -15.24
C LYS A 177 -29.59 -8.89 -14.02
N THR A 178 -28.64 -9.83 -14.09
CA THR A 178 -28.37 -10.83 -13.05
C THR A 178 -26.89 -10.85 -12.70
N ALA A 179 -26.61 -11.03 -11.43
CA ALA A 179 -25.25 -11.23 -10.94
C ALA A 179 -25.20 -12.38 -9.92
N ALA A 180 -24.10 -13.11 -9.89
CA ALA A 180 -23.72 -13.94 -8.75
C ALA A 180 -22.47 -13.35 -8.11
N ILE A 181 -22.27 -13.65 -6.82
CA ILE A 181 -21.10 -13.20 -6.04
C ILE A 181 -20.46 -14.43 -5.43
N LEU A 182 -19.13 -14.55 -5.56
CA LEU A 182 -18.34 -15.56 -4.87
C LEU A 182 -17.16 -14.88 -4.17
N TYR A 183 -17.11 -14.94 -2.84
CA TYR A 183 -16.16 -14.15 -2.06
C TYR A 183 -15.56 -14.90 -0.86
N ASN A 184 -14.41 -14.47 -0.40
CA ASN A 184 -13.73 -14.96 0.79
C ASN A 184 -14.36 -14.34 2.06
N ASN A 185 -15.05 -15.15 2.86
CA ASN A 185 -15.69 -14.69 4.09
C ASN A 185 -14.70 -14.39 5.22
N GLY A 186 -13.47 -14.88 5.12
CA GLY A 186 -12.41 -14.67 6.12
C GLY A 186 -11.50 -13.46 5.84
N ASP A 187 -11.72 -12.72 4.75
CA ASP A 187 -10.91 -11.56 4.38
C ASP A 187 -11.74 -10.26 4.36
N ASP A 188 -11.25 -9.23 5.05
CA ASP A 188 -11.97 -7.96 5.22
C ASP A 188 -12.19 -7.20 3.91
N TYR A 189 -11.23 -7.28 2.97
CA TYR A 189 -11.35 -6.68 1.64
C TYR A 189 -12.43 -7.40 0.84
N SER A 190 -12.31 -8.71 0.70
CA SER A 190 -13.22 -9.53 -0.09
C SER A 190 -14.66 -9.38 0.38
N LYS A 191 -14.89 -9.45 1.68
CA LYS A 191 -16.20 -9.28 2.31
C LYS A 191 -16.74 -7.85 2.13
N GLY A 192 -15.94 -6.84 2.45
CA GLY A 192 -16.37 -5.44 2.36
C GLY A 192 -16.75 -5.05 0.94
N LEU A 193 -15.99 -5.49 -0.05
CA LEU A 193 -16.25 -5.22 -1.45
C LEU A 193 -17.46 -6.01 -1.98
N ALA A 194 -17.66 -7.27 -1.55
CA ALA A 194 -18.86 -8.05 -1.88
C ALA A 194 -20.14 -7.37 -1.38
N GLU A 195 -20.13 -6.91 -0.12
CA GLU A 195 -21.25 -6.19 0.48
C GLU A 195 -21.56 -4.88 -0.25
N ALA A 196 -20.52 -4.13 -0.64
CA ALA A 196 -20.66 -2.87 -1.38
C ALA A 196 -21.25 -3.07 -2.78
N PHE A 197 -20.79 -4.09 -3.53
CA PHE A 197 -21.36 -4.45 -4.82
C PHE A 197 -22.82 -4.89 -4.67
N LYS A 198 -23.10 -5.82 -3.73
CA LYS A 198 -24.45 -6.34 -3.47
C LYS A 198 -25.45 -5.23 -3.14
N SER A 199 -25.06 -4.27 -2.33
CA SER A 199 -25.94 -3.14 -1.94
C SER A 199 -26.17 -2.12 -3.06
N SER A 200 -25.30 -2.09 -4.07
CA SER A 200 -25.31 -1.09 -5.15
C SER A 200 -25.82 -1.63 -6.49
N PHE A 201 -25.82 -2.94 -6.68
CA PHE A 201 -26.28 -3.55 -7.92
C PHE A 201 -27.80 -3.47 -8.04
N THR A 202 -28.29 -2.86 -9.12
CA THR A 202 -29.71 -2.62 -9.34
C THR A 202 -30.45 -3.77 -10.01
N GLY A 203 -29.72 -4.79 -10.51
CA GLY A 203 -30.29 -6.04 -11.03
C GLY A 203 -30.57 -7.05 -9.90
N THR A 204 -30.76 -8.30 -10.28
CA THR A 204 -31.02 -9.40 -9.32
C THR A 204 -29.72 -10.12 -8.98
N ILE A 205 -29.38 -10.21 -7.70
CA ILE A 205 -28.35 -11.14 -7.22
C ILE A 205 -28.99 -12.53 -7.15
N VAL A 206 -28.63 -13.41 -8.09
CA VAL A 206 -29.22 -14.74 -8.23
C VAL A 206 -28.58 -15.77 -7.30
N ASP A 207 -27.35 -15.53 -6.88
CA ASP A 207 -26.65 -16.39 -5.93
C ASP A 207 -25.54 -15.63 -5.21
N THR A 208 -25.21 -16.05 -3.97
CA THR A 208 -24.09 -15.52 -3.19
C THR A 208 -23.44 -16.68 -2.43
N GLU A 209 -22.29 -17.11 -2.91
CA GLU A 209 -21.50 -18.19 -2.31
C GLU A 209 -20.24 -17.65 -1.63
N THR A 210 -19.75 -18.41 -0.66
CA THR A 210 -18.55 -18.06 0.10
C THR A 210 -17.55 -19.21 0.17
N TYR A 211 -16.32 -18.86 0.45
CA TYR A 211 -15.24 -19.77 0.79
C TYR A 211 -14.38 -19.19 1.93
N ASN A 212 -13.46 -19.98 2.46
CA ASN A 212 -12.58 -19.54 3.53
C ASN A 212 -11.17 -19.23 3.02
N THR A 213 -10.48 -18.35 3.71
CA THR A 213 -9.07 -18.06 3.41
C THR A 213 -8.24 -19.34 3.42
N GLY A 214 -7.54 -19.58 2.31
CA GLY A 214 -6.71 -20.77 2.13
C GLY A 214 -7.36 -21.89 1.33
N ASP A 215 -8.65 -21.82 1.02
CA ASP A 215 -9.32 -22.74 0.10
C ASP A 215 -8.68 -22.65 -1.30
N LYS A 216 -8.61 -23.80 -1.99
CA LYS A 216 -7.97 -23.94 -3.31
C LYS A 216 -8.84 -24.66 -4.36
N ASP A 217 -10.04 -25.06 -3.97
CA ASP A 217 -11.04 -25.70 -4.82
C ASP A 217 -12.38 -25.02 -4.59
N PHE A 218 -12.99 -24.56 -5.65
CA PHE A 218 -14.21 -23.76 -5.62
C PHE A 218 -15.35 -24.42 -6.41
N ASN A 219 -15.15 -25.68 -6.85
CA ASN A 219 -16.09 -26.41 -7.67
C ASN A 219 -17.46 -26.58 -7.01
N ALA A 220 -17.51 -26.74 -5.68
CA ALA A 220 -18.77 -26.86 -4.94
C ALA A 220 -19.63 -25.59 -5.08
N GLN A 221 -19.03 -24.42 -4.87
CA GLN A 221 -19.72 -23.13 -5.00
C GLN A 221 -20.08 -22.84 -6.46
N LEU A 222 -19.14 -23.09 -7.38
CA LEU A 222 -19.37 -22.85 -8.81
C LEU A 222 -20.45 -23.75 -9.40
N THR A 223 -20.58 -24.99 -8.92
CA THR A 223 -21.65 -25.91 -9.32
C THR A 223 -23.01 -25.40 -8.89
N LYS A 224 -23.12 -24.70 -7.76
CA LYS A 224 -24.38 -24.05 -7.35
C LYS A 224 -24.68 -22.82 -8.19
N ILE A 225 -23.67 -22.00 -8.52
CA ILE A 225 -23.83 -20.79 -9.33
C ILE A 225 -24.21 -21.11 -10.80
N ALA A 226 -23.63 -22.16 -11.39
CA ALA A 226 -23.73 -22.45 -12.80
C ALA A 226 -25.17 -22.58 -13.34
N PRO A 227 -26.16 -23.24 -12.66
CA PRO A 227 -27.54 -23.33 -13.12
C PRO A 227 -28.25 -21.98 -13.27
N HIS A 228 -27.85 -20.97 -12.50
CA HIS A 228 -28.46 -19.63 -12.52
C HIS A 228 -28.05 -18.81 -13.74
N LYS A 229 -26.97 -19.18 -14.45
CA LYS A 229 -26.45 -18.49 -15.64
C LYS A 229 -26.38 -16.97 -15.48
N PRO A 230 -25.76 -16.43 -14.44
CA PRO A 230 -25.71 -14.98 -14.21
C PRO A 230 -25.00 -14.28 -15.37
N ASP A 231 -25.45 -13.06 -15.70
CA ASP A 231 -24.81 -12.22 -16.73
C ASP A 231 -23.37 -11.87 -16.33
N VAL A 232 -23.17 -11.60 -15.02
CA VAL A 232 -21.87 -11.30 -14.44
C VAL A 232 -21.62 -12.16 -13.18
N LEU A 233 -20.37 -12.56 -12.98
CA LEU A 233 -19.89 -13.18 -11.74
C LEU A 233 -18.88 -12.23 -11.10
N PHE A 234 -19.24 -11.69 -9.93
CA PHE A 234 -18.41 -10.78 -9.17
C PHE A 234 -17.50 -11.55 -8.20
N LEU A 235 -16.21 -11.36 -8.34
CA LEU A 235 -15.13 -12.07 -7.65
C LEU A 235 -14.25 -11.08 -6.88
N PRO A 236 -14.69 -10.55 -5.74
CA PRO A 236 -13.92 -9.56 -4.97
C PRO A 236 -12.83 -10.22 -4.13
N ASP A 237 -11.75 -10.65 -4.74
CA ASP A 237 -10.59 -11.22 -4.04
C ASP A 237 -9.31 -10.97 -4.85
N TYR A 238 -8.20 -11.51 -4.37
CA TYR A 238 -6.86 -11.30 -4.90
C TYR A 238 -6.55 -12.21 -6.10
N TYR A 239 -5.65 -11.74 -6.97
CA TYR A 239 -5.27 -12.38 -8.23
C TYR A 239 -5.02 -13.88 -8.11
N SER A 240 -4.31 -14.30 -7.06
CA SER A 240 -3.92 -15.70 -6.86
C SER A 240 -5.09 -16.66 -6.68
N VAL A 241 -6.21 -16.17 -6.11
CA VAL A 241 -7.43 -16.94 -5.87
C VAL A 241 -8.39 -16.80 -7.05
N VAL A 242 -8.67 -15.57 -7.48
CA VAL A 242 -9.66 -15.35 -8.56
C VAL A 242 -9.24 -15.97 -9.87
N SER A 243 -7.93 -16.08 -10.14
CA SER A 243 -7.41 -16.78 -11.30
C SER A 243 -7.79 -18.27 -11.32
N ILE A 244 -7.76 -18.93 -10.16
CA ILE A 244 -8.18 -20.33 -10.01
C ILE A 244 -9.70 -20.42 -10.16
N ILE A 245 -10.45 -19.56 -9.48
CA ILE A 245 -11.91 -19.51 -9.58
C ILE A 245 -12.35 -19.34 -11.03
N MET A 246 -11.74 -18.42 -11.78
CA MET A 246 -12.09 -18.20 -13.19
C MET A 246 -11.83 -19.42 -14.06
N LYS A 247 -10.72 -20.15 -13.83
CA LYS A 247 -10.47 -21.42 -14.55
C LYS A 247 -11.50 -22.48 -14.24
N GLU A 248 -11.79 -22.71 -12.97
CA GLU A 248 -12.78 -23.68 -12.52
C GLU A 248 -14.19 -23.30 -13.01
N ALA A 249 -14.54 -22.00 -12.97
CA ALA A 249 -15.82 -21.51 -13.50
C ALA A 249 -15.99 -21.82 -15.00
N ARG A 250 -14.94 -21.63 -15.81
CA ARG A 250 -14.97 -22.00 -17.22
C ARG A 250 -15.10 -23.52 -17.42
N ASN A 251 -14.45 -24.32 -16.58
CA ASN A 251 -14.52 -25.78 -16.63
C ASN A 251 -15.93 -26.31 -16.32
N VAL A 252 -16.66 -25.69 -15.40
CA VAL A 252 -18.06 -26.05 -15.09
C VAL A 252 -19.08 -25.35 -16.03
N GLY A 253 -18.62 -24.67 -17.08
CA GLY A 253 -19.45 -24.09 -18.15
C GLY A 253 -20.02 -22.70 -17.84
N ILE A 254 -19.60 -22.00 -16.80
CA ILE A 254 -20.00 -20.62 -16.52
C ILE A 254 -19.46 -19.69 -17.61
N LYS A 255 -20.36 -18.97 -18.30
CA LYS A 255 -20.03 -18.04 -19.41
C LYS A 255 -20.11 -16.56 -19.00
N SER A 256 -20.47 -16.27 -17.76
CA SER A 256 -20.60 -14.92 -17.22
C SER A 256 -19.37 -14.04 -17.49
N THR A 257 -19.58 -12.73 -17.64
CA THR A 257 -18.47 -11.78 -17.58
C THR A 257 -17.97 -11.73 -16.15
N PHE A 258 -16.67 -11.95 -15.94
CA PHE A 258 -16.07 -11.80 -14.63
C PHE A 258 -15.83 -10.32 -14.31
N LEU A 259 -16.21 -9.93 -13.11
CA LEU A 259 -15.98 -8.60 -12.57
C LEU A 259 -15.24 -8.70 -11.23
N GLY A 260 -14.36 -7.76 -10.96
CA GLY A 260 -13.61 -7.70 -9.70
C GLY A 260 -13.22 -6.29 -9.27
N GLY A 261 -12.39 -6.23 -8.26
CA GLY A 261 -11.77 -4.99 -7.78
C GLY A 261 -10.28 -4.93 -8.07
N ASP A 262 -9.61 -3.98 -7.47
CA ASP A 262 -8.17 -3.70 -7.57
C ASP A 262 -7.27 -4.90 -7.19
N GLY A 263 -7.81 -5.88 -6.48
CA GLY A 263 -7.14 -7.16 -6.22
C GLY A 263 -6.90 -8.03 -7.46
N PHE A 264 -7.32 -7.62 -8.67
CA PHE A 264 -6.95 -8.31 -9.91
C PHE A 264 -5.62 -7.81 -10.48
N ASP A 265 -5.19 -6.60 -10.11
CA ASP A 265 -3.99 -5.97 -10.70
C ASP A 265 -2.71 -6.71 -10.28
N SER A 266 -2.35 -7.66 -11.12
CA SER A 266 -1.08 -8.39 -11.03
C SER A 266 -0.79 -9.10 -12.35
N PRO A 267 0.46 -9.08 -12.84
CA PRO A 267 0.86 -9.90 -13.98
C PRO A 267 0.64 -11.39 -13.74
N GLU A 268 0.62 -11.83 -12.48
CA GLU A 268 0.37 -13.22 -12.10
C GLU A 268 -1.09 -13.64 -12.33
N LEU A 269 -2.04 -12.72 -12.44
CA LEU A 269 -3.41 -13.01 -12.87
C LEU A 269 -3.42 -13.82 -14.17
N PHE A 270 -2.59 -13.42 -15.13
CA PHE A 270 -2.49 -14.06 -16.44
C PHE A 270 -1.70 -15.36 -16.40
N SER A 271 -0.59 -15.39 -15.68
CA SER A 271 0.24 -16.60 -15.61
C SER A 271 -0.46 -17.76 -14.91
N ILE A 272 -1.31 -17.49 -13.91
CA ILE A 272 -2.11 -18.48 -13.20
C ILE A 272 -3.39 -18.79 -13.96
N GLY A 273 -4.13 -17.76 -14.38
CA GLY A 273 -5.48 -17.89 -14.94
C GLY A 273 -5.50 -18.28 -16.41
N GLY A 274 -4.43 -18.00 -17.17
CA GLY A 274 -4.35 -18.27 -18.61
C GLY A 274 -5.49 -17.60 -19.39
N ASP A 275 -6.08 -18.31 -20.34
CA ASP A 275 -7.16 -17.78 -21.16
C ASP A 275 -8.46 -17.54 -20.39
N ALA A 276 -8.64 -18.17 -19.24
CA ALA A 276 -9.87 -18.05 -18.46
C ALA A 276 -10.12 -16.63 -17.94
N VAL A 277 -9.07 -15.83 -17.74
CA VAL A 277 -9.19 -14.45 -17.27
C VAL A 277 -9.45 -13.43 -18.38
N ASN A 278 -9.36 -13.83 -19.66
CA ASN A 278 -9.64 -12.92 -20.77
C ASN A 278 -11.11 -12.46 -20.76
N GLY A 279 -11.31 -11.15 -20.95
CA GLY A 279 -12.63 -10.51 -20.97
C GLY A 279 -13.19 -10.21 -19.58
N ALA A 280 -12.41 -10.35 -18.52
CA ALA A 280 -12.75 -9.84 -17.20
C ALA A 280 -12.57 -8.32 -17.14
N TYR A 281 -13.24 -7.68 -16.17
CA TYR A 281 -13.12 -6.26 -15.89
C TYR A 281 -12.97 -6.03 -14.38
N PHE A 282 -12.16 -5.05 -14.01
CA PHE A 282 -11.97 -4.69 -12.61
C PHE A 282 -11.77 -3.19 -12.42
N SER A 283 -12.11 -2.70 -11.25
CA SER A 283 -11.81 -1.33 -10.85
C SER A 283 -10.38 -1.22 -10.38
N ASP A 284 -9.71 -0.12 -10.76
CA ASP A 284 -8.33 0.14 -10.36
C ASP A 284 -8.11 1.63 -10.11
N HIS A 285 -6.96 1.95 -9.52
CA HIS A 285 -6.55 3.29 -9.07
C HIS A 285 -5.68 4.02 -10.08
N TYR A 286 -5.09 3.29 -11.01
CA TYR A 286 -4.01 3.72 -11.87
C TYR A 286 -4.20 3.18 -13.28
N SER A 287 -3.72 3.92 -14.25
CA SER A 287 -3.56 3.44 -15.63
C SER A 287 -2.25 3.96 -16.18
N ALA A 288 -1.43 3.07 -16.70
CA ALA A 288 -0.19 3.42 -17.38
C ALA A 288 -0.39 4.29 -18.65
N THR A 289 -1.66 4.38 -19.12
CA THR A 289 -2.03 5.21 -20.29
C THR A 289 -2.57 6.58 -19.90
N ASP A 290 -2.60 6.94 -18.61
CA ASP A 290 -2.95 8.29 -18.18
C ASP A 290 -1.91 9.29 -18.73
N PRO A 291 -2.34 10.39 -19.41
CA PRO A 291 -1.43 11.30 -20.09
C PRO A 291 -0.71 12.27 -19.16
N SER A 292 -0.91 12.16 -17.84
CA SER A 292 -0.26 13.07 -16.88
C SER A 292 1.25 12.91 -16.87
N LYS A 293 1.93 14.03 -16.62
CA LYS A 293 3.40 14.04 -16.53
C LYS A 293 3.91 13.23 -15.33
N GLU A 294 3.13 13.16 -14.27
CA GLU A 294 3.41 12.39 -13.06
C GLU A 294 3.47 10.89 -13.37
N VAL A 295 2.48 10.37 -14.12
CA VAL A 295 2.47 8.97 -14.57
C VAL A 295 3.64 8.70 -15.52
N ALA A 296 3.85 9.56 -16.53
CA ALA A 296 4.92 9.36 -17.49
C ALA A 296 6.30 9.34 -16.82
N GLN A 297 6.55 10.24 -15.86
CA GLN A 297 7.82 10.29 -15.14
C GLN A 297 8.00 9.08 -14.22
N PHE A 298 6.95 8.69 -13.49
CA PHE A 298 6.98 7.52 -12.61
C PHE A 298 7.29 6.24 -13.38
N ILE A 299 6.62 6.00 -14.52
CA ILE A 299 6.88 4.83 -15.38
C ILE A 299 8.33 4.83 -15.86
N LYS A 300 8.82 5.98 -16.34
CA LYS A 300 10.20 6.12 -16.82
C LYS A 300 11.21 5.74 -15.72
N ASP A 301 11.05 6.29 -14.53
CA ASP A 301 11.99 6.09 -13.43
C ASP A 301 11.91 4.66 -12.88
N TYR A 302 10.70 4.10 -12.79
CA TYR A 302 10.49 2.73 -12.35
C TYR A 302 11.11 1.73 -13.33
N LYS A 303 10.87 1.90 -14.64
CA LYS A 303 11.47 1.06 -15.69
C LYS A 303 13.00 1.16 -15.69
N ALA A 304 13.55 2.35 -15.54
CA ALA A 304 15.00 2.55 -15.48
C ALA A 304 15.65 1.80 -14.30
N LYS A 305 14.92 1.64 -13.20
CA LYS A 305 15.46 0.96 -12.01
C LYS A 305 15.20 -0.54 -12.00
N TYR A 306 14.00 -0.96 -12.41
CA TYR A 306 13.54 -2.36 -12.21
C TYR A 306 13.42 -3.16 -13.51
N ASN A 307 13.61 -2.52 -14.66
CA ASN A 307 13.46 -3.12 -15.99
C ASN A 307 12.09 -3.81 -16.19
N SER A 308 11.04 -3.25 -15.59
CA SER A 308 9.65 -3.72 -15.64
C SER A 308 8.68 -2.56 -15.59
N ASP A 309 7.46 -2.77 -16.05
CA ASP A 309 6.37 -1.80 -15.88
C ASP A 309 5.90 -1.77 -14.43
N PRO A 310 5.54 -0.59 -13.88
CA PRO A 310 4.85 -0.51 -12.59
C PRO A 310 3.38 -0.89 -12.73
N ASP A 311 2.83 -1.49 -11.68
CA ASP A 311 1.40 -1.69 -11.45
C ASP A 311 0.82 -0.62 -10.49
N ALA A 312 -0.46 -0.71 -10.18
CA ALA A 312 -1.11 0.22 -9.26
C ALA A 312 -0.55 0.13 -7.83
N PHE A 313 -0.12 -1.03 -7.38
CA PHE A 313 0.44 -1.21 -6.03
C PHE A 313 1.74 -0.44 -5.84
N ALA A 314 2.61 -0.45 -6.86
CA ALA A 314 3.82 0.37 -6.87
C ALA A 314 3.50 1.87 -6.85
N ALA A 315 2.57 2.31 -7.71
CA ALA A 315 2.19 3.72 -7.84
C ALA A 315 1.53 4.25 -6.57
N LEU A 316 0.58 3.50 -6.00
CA LEU A 316 -0.12 3.87 -4.77
C LEU A 316 0.79 3.96 -3.55
N THR A 317 1.73 3.01 -3.43
CA THR A 317 2.66 3.01 -2.29
C THR A 317 3.73 4.09 -2.44
N TYR A 318 4.14 4.39 -3.67
CA TYR A 318 4.95 5.58 -3.98
C TYR A 318 4.22 6.86 -3.54
N ASP A 319 2.94 7.01 -3.88
CA ASP A 319 2.12 8.15 -3.50
C ASP A 319 1.92 8.26 -1.99
N ALA A 320 1.68 7.14 -1.29
CA ALA A 320 1.58 7.11 0.16
C ALA A 320 2.88 7.58 0.85
N GLY A 321 4.01 7.09 0.37
CA GLY A 321 5.33 7.55 0.79
C GLY A 321 5.54 9.04 0.52
N LYS A 322 5.11 9.51 -0.66
CA LYS A 322 5.24 10.91 -1.08
C LYS A 322 4.43 11.85 -0.18
N VAL A 323 3.19 11.51 0.16
CA VAL A 323 2.36 12.26 1.14
C VAL A 323 3.10 12.39 2.48
N LEU A 324 3.64 11.29 2.98
CA LEU A 324 4.37 11.26 4.24
C LEU A 324 5.67 12.10 4.18
N PHE A 325 6.50 11.90 3.15
CA PHE A 325 7.79 12.59 3.01
C PHE A 325 7.61 14.10 2.81
N ASP A 326 6.64 14.51 2.01
CA ASP A 326 6.31 15.92 1.81
C ASP A 326 5.79 16.57 3.10
N SER A 327 5.01 15.83 3.90
CA SER A 327 4.51 16.30 5.20
C SER A 327 5.66 16.52 6.20
N ILE A 328 6.59 15.58 6.30
CA ILE A 328 7.81 15.71 7.13
C ILE A 328 8.67 16.87 6.62
N LYS A 329 8.85 16.99 5.31
CA LYS A 329 9.64 18.06 4.67
C LYS A 329 9.06 19.44 4.97
N LYS A 330 7.74 19.59 4.81
CA LYS A 330 7.02 20.84 5.05
C LYS A 330 7.07 21.29 6.50
N THR A 331 6.94 20.36 7.44
CA THR A 331 6.91 20.66 8.87
C THR A 331 8.30 20.71 9.51
N LYS A 332 9.32 20.20 8.82
CA LYS A 332 10.69 20.01 9.36
C LYS A 332 10.70 19.20 10.66
N SER A 333 9.74 18.31 10.84
CA SER A 333 9.53 17.52 12.06
C SER A 333 9.20 16.08 11.74
N THR A 334 9.60 15.17 12.63
CA THR A 334 9.15 13.78 12.67
C THR A 334 8.20 13.52 13.85
N ASP A 335 7.82 14.55 14.59
CA ASP A 335 6.79 14.43 15.64
C ASP A 335 5.46 13.99 15.04
N ALA A 336 4.90 12.94 15.60
CA ALA A 336 3.70 12.28 15.05
C ALA A 336 2.49 13.22 14.96
N ASN A 337 2.28 14.10 15.95
CA ASN A 337 1.13 15.02 15.94
C ASN A 337 1.30 16.11 14.88
N VAL A 338 2.53 16.57 14.68
CA VAL A 338 2.85 17.56 13.66
C VAL A 338 2.70 16.96 12.28
N VAL A 339 3.22 15.74 12.06
CA VAL A 339 3.19 15.04 10.77
C VAL A 339 1.77 14.66 10.38
N LYS A 340 0.97 14.06 11.29
CA LYS A 340 -0.42 13.67 10.97
C LYS A 340 -1.30 14.88 10.61
N ASN A 341 -1.10 16.03 11.26
CA ASN A 341 -1.83 17.25 10.92
C ASN A 341 -1.45 17.78 9.53
N ALA A 342 -0.17 17.70 9.16
CA ALA A 342 0.31 18.07 7.84
C ALA A 342 -0.22 17.10 6.76
N MET A 343 -0.26 15.79 7.05
CA MET A 343 -0.87 14.78 6.17
C MET A 343 -2.36 15.06 5.97
N LYS A 344 -3.11 15.33 7.04
CA LYS A 344 -4.55 15.66 6.95
C LYS A 344 -4.82 16.87 6.05
N ALA A 345 -3.94 17.85 6.05
CA ALA A 345 -4.00 19.05 5.23
C ALA A 345 -3.36 18.90 3.84
N TYR A 346 -2.95 17.69 3.47
CA TYR A 346 -2.30 17.44 2.18
C TYR A 346 -3.28 17.67 1.02
N ASN A 347 -2.80 18.33 -0.02
CA ASN A 347 -3.50 18.49 -1.29
C ASN A 347 -2.44 18.61 -2.39
N GLY A 348 -2.30 17.60 -3.23
CA GLY A 348 -1.26 17.58 -4.25
C GLY A 348 -1.54 16.57 -5.36
N GLN A 349 -1.10 16.92 -6.56
CA GLN A 349 -1.12 16.02 -7.72
C GLN A 349 0.01 15.00 -7.58
N LEU A 350 -0.34 13.73 -7.60
CA LEU A 350 0.56 12.60 -7.51
C LEU A 350 0.35 11.64 -8.69
N VAL A 351 0.99 10.46 -8.67
CA VAL A 351 0.91 9.49 -9.78
C VAL A 351 -0.52 8.99 -9.99
N CYS A 352 -1.20 8.61 -8.90
CA CYS A 352 -2.57 8.09 -8.96
C CYS A 352 -3.64 9.20 -8.90
N GLY A 353 -3.29 10.43 -9.27
CA GLY A 353 -4.19 11.57 -9.31
C GLY A 353 -4.00 12.58 -8.18
N ASN A 354 -4.92 13.53 -8.05
CA ASN A 354 -4.87 14.48 -6.96
C ASN A 354 -5.26 13.81 -5.64
N ILE A 355 -4.39 13.89 -4.64
CA ILE A 355 -4.66 13.37 -3.30
C ILE A 355 -5.08 14.52 -2.39
N LYS A 356 -6.32 14.42 -1.94
CA LYS A 356 -6.91 15.26 -0.89
C LYS A 356 -7.71 14.33 0.03
N PHE A 357 -7.57 14.50 1.33
CA PHE A 357 -8.26 13.65 2.30
C PHE A 357 -9.63 14.21 2.68
N ASP A 358 -10.59 13.29 2.87
CA ASP A 358 -11.88 13.59 3.50
C ASP A 358 -11.74 13.68 5.05
N SER A 359 -12.87 13.86 5.74
CA SER A 359 -12.91 13.90 7.20
C SER A 359 -12.36 12.63 7.87
N ASP A 360 -12.52 11.50 7.21
CA ASP A 360 -12.08 10.18 7.68
C ASP A 360 -10.68 9.80 7.18
N ARG A 361 -9.96 10.74 6.56
CA ARG A 361 -8.58 10.54 6.05
C ARG A 361 -8.49 9.51 4.91
N ASN A 362 -9.57 9.37 4.13
CA ASN A 362 -9.57 8.64 2.87
C ASN A 362 -9.27 9.60 1.72
N ALA A 363 -8.56 9.15 0.72
CA ALA A 363 -8.37 9.93 -0.49
C ALA A 363 -9.65 9.96 -1.33
N VAL A 364 -10.03 11.15 -1.76
CA VAL A 364 -11.12 11.36 -2.73
C VAL A 364 -10.49 11.38 -4.13
N LYS A 365 -10.73 10.35 -4.92
CA LYS A 365 -10.08 10.17 -6.22
C LYS A 365 -10.95 9.39 -7.21
N ALA A 366 -10.65 9.54 -8.50
CA ALA A 366 -11.28 8.77 -9.56
C ALA A 366 -10.87 7.29 -9.50
N ALA A 367 -11.70 6.42 -10.11
CA ALA A 367 -11.33 5.05 -10.42
C ALA A 367 -11.25 4.85 -11.94
N VAL A 368 -10.47 3.87 -12.36
CA VAL A 368 -10.43 3.39 -13.73
C VAL A 368 -11.02 1.98 -13.79
N ILE A 369 -11.61 1.62 -14.93
CA ILE A 369 -11.95 0.23 -15.24
C ILE A 369 -10.90 -0.28 -16.20
N ILE A 370 -10.34 -1.40 -15.84
CA ILE A 370 -9.37 -2.16 -16.62
C ILE A 370 -10.08 -3.38 -17.22
N LYS A 371 -9.74 -3.71 -18.45
CA LYS A 371 -10.15 -4.94 -19.13
C LYS A 371 -8.95 -5.85 -19.32
N THR A 372 -9.11 -7.12 -19.02
CA THR A 372 -8.11 -8.16 -19.36
C THR A 372 -8.33 -8.67 -20.77
N GLN A 373 -7.31 -8.63 -21.61
CA GLN A 373 -7.38 -9.12 -22.99
C GLN A 373 -6.01 -9.50 -23.54
N GLY A 374 -5.89 -10.71 -24.09
CA GLY A 374 -4.68 -11.17 -24.76
C GLY A 374 -3.45 -11.17 -23.83
N GLY A 375 -3.64 -11.57 -22.56
CA GLY A 375 -2.57 -11.60 -21.56
C GLY A 375 -2.13 -10.23 -21.04
N LYS A 376 -2.94 -9.19 -21.25
CA LYS A 376 -2.61 -7.81 -20.86
C LYS A 376 -3.81 -7.10 -20.24
N GLU A 377 -3.49 -6.13 -19.43
CA GLU A 377 -4.42 -5.14 -18.90
C GLU A 377 -4.54 -3.98 -19.88
N THR A 378 -5.78 -3.56 -20.13
CA THR A 378 -6.09 -2.45 -21.04
C THR A 378 -7.07 -1.50 -20.37
N PHE A 379 -6.78 -0.20 -20.43
CA PHE A 379 -7.71 0.82 -19.97
C PHE A 379 -9.04 0.72 -20.73
N TYR A 380 -10.12 0.72 -20.00
CA TYR A 380 -11.47 0.68 -20.60
C TYR A 380 -12.21 2.02 -20.38
N LYS A 381 -12.30 2.50 -19.13
CA LYS A 381 -13.10 3.68 -18.78
C LYS A 381 -12.61 4.31 -17.47
N LYS A 382 -12.82 5.63 -17.31
CA LYS A 382 -12.59 6.36 -16.06
C LYS A 382 -13.91 6.78 -15.43
N PHE A 383 -14.03 6.59 -14.13
CA PHE A 383 -15.10 7.10 -13.29
C PHE A 383 -14.56 8.19 -12.38
N LEU A 384 -15.22 9.35 -12.41
CA LEU A 384 -14.87 10.44 -11.50
C LEU A 384 -15.47 10.19 -10.10
N ALA A 385 -14.80 10.70 -9.05
CA ALA A 385 -15.27 10.62 -7.66
C ALA A 385 -16.53 11.46 -7.44
#